data_e971fda05ace89cdf3bf749615eb1f3f
#
_entry.id   e971fda05ace89cdf3bf749615eb1f3f
#
_cell.length_a   1.000
_cell.length_b   1.000
_cell.length_c   1.000
_cell.angle_alpha   90.00
_cell.angle_beta   90.00
_cell.angle_gamma   90.00
#
_symmetry.space_group_name_H-M   'P 1'
#
loop_
_entity.id
_entity.type
_entity.pdbx_description
1 polymer ?
#
loop_
_entity_poly.entity_id
_entity_poly.type
_entity_poly.pdbx_seq_one_letter_code
_entity_poly.pdbx_strand_id
1 'polypeptide(L)'
;MVAGNVAEDRAPGGWAPGGPSLYTARMCVALGARVTLVSAIPHGYPADALDGISVTATPGGQAARYANTYDDAGHRTQLLLQEGSPIPLGLVQDACRDADALFLAPAYHELSGVPPKPPGLVAVA
;
A
#
# COMPACT_ATOMS: atom_id res chain seq x y z
N MET A 1 -7.81 6.36 -6.55
CA MET A 1 -7.55 4.97 -6.17
C MET A 1 -6.06 4.74 -5.95
N VAL A 2 -5.70 3.93 -4.99
CA VAL A 2 -4.31 3.54 -4.70
C VAL A 2 -4.21 2.01 -4.77
N ALA A 3 -3.21 1.49 -5.46
CA ALA A 3 -2.92 0.06 -5.51
C ALA A 3 -1.47 -0.19 -5.05
N GLY A 4 -1.32 -1.08 -4.10
CA GLY A 4 -0.05 -1.47 -3.47
C GLY A 4 -0.31 -1.99 -2.07
N ASN A 5 0.53 -2.90 -1.62
CA ASN A 5 0.38 -3.44 -0.28
C ASN A 5 0.76 -2.40 0.79
N VAL A 6 0.00 -2.39 1.87
CA VAL A 6 0.50 -1.81 3.12
C VAL A 6 1.73 -2.59 3.56
N ALA A 7 2.58 -1.96 4.33
CA ALA A 7 3.72 -2.60 4.94
C ALA A 7 3.63 -2.56 6.46
N GLU A 8 4.42 -3.39 7.10
CA GLU A 8 4.62 -3.38 8.54
C GLU A 8 6.11 -3.16 8.81
N ASP A 9 6.44 -2.09 9.50
CA ASP A 9 7.79 -1.78 9.91
C ASP A 9 8.06 -2.29 11.33
N ARG A 10 9.20 -2.92 11.54
CA ARG A 10 9.59 -3.36 12.89
C ARG A 10 9.69 -2.17 13.82
N ALA A 11 9.03 -2.28 14.98
CA ALA A 11 8.99 -1.28 16.01
C ALA A 11 9.19 -1.93 17.39
N PRO A 12 9.54 -1.16 18.44
CA PRO A 12 9.59 -1.68 19.81
C PRO A 12 8.25 -2.35 20.18
N GLY A 13 8.32 -3.63 20.55
CA GLY A 13 7.15 -4.41 20.96
C GLY A 13 6.27 -4.96 19.83
N GLY A 14 6.66 -4.82 18.54
CA GLY A 14 5.88 -5.38 17.44
C GLY A 14 6.11 -4.73 16.09
N TRP A 15 5.02 -4.35 15.43
CA TRP A 15 5.00 -3.82 14.08
C TRP A 15 4.23 -2.50 14.02
N ALA A 16 4.73 -1.55 13.26
CA ALA A 16 4.05 -0.29 12.97
C ALA A 16 3.52 -0.29 11.53
N PRO A 17 2.32 0.29 11.28
CA PRO A 17 1.80 0.46 9.93
C PRO A 17 2.72 1.34 9.08
N GLY A 18 2.95 0.94 7.84
CA GLY A 18 3.79 1.68 6.91
C GLY A 18 3.51 1.35 5.45
N GLY A 19 4.43 1.74 4.61
CA GLY A 19 4.42 1.48 3.18
C GLY A 19 3.92 2.64 2.33
N PRO A 20 4.39 2.73 1.08
CA PRO A 20 4.06 3.85 0.19
C PRO A 20 2.56 3.95 -0.11
N SER A 21 1.86 2.81 -0.22
CA SER A 21 0.42 2.78 -0.48
C SER A 21 -0.39 3.41 0.67
N LEU A 22 -0.04 3.10 1.92
CA LEU A 22 -0.70 3.67 3.09
C LEU A 22 -0.51 5.18 3.15
N TYR A 23 0.73 5.65 2.99
CA TYR A 23 1.03 7.08 3.06
C TYR A 23 0.39 7.86 1.91
N THR A 24 0.40 7.31 0.69
CA THR A 24 -0.29 7.90 -0.46
C THR A 24 -1.79 7.98 -0.21
N ALA A 25 -2.42 6.91 0.26
CA ALA A 25 -3.85 6.89 0.55
C ALA A 25 -4.22 7.91 1.63
N ARG A 26 -3.48 7.99 2.73
CA ARG A 26 -3.72 8.95 3.81
C ARG A 26 -3.53 10.39 3.36
N MET A 27 -2.53 10.66 2.54
CA MET A 27 -2.32 11.99 1.95
C MET A 27 -3.51 12.40 1.08
N CYS A 28 -4.00 11.50 0.22
CA CYS A 28 -5.16 11.78 -0.63
C CYS A 28 -6.43 12.05 0.21
N VAL A 29 -6.66 11.28 1.28
CA VAL A 29 -7.77 11.55 2.22
C VAL A 29 -7.63 12.93 2.85
N ALA A 30 -6.44 13.28 3.32
CA ALA A 30 -6.17 14.60 3.91
C ALA A 30 -6.40 15.76 2.94
N LEU A 31 -6.23 15.52 1.64
CA LEU A 31 -6.54 16.48 0.57
C LEU A 31 -8.02 16.47 0.14
N GLY A 32 -8.88 15.71 0.80
CA GLY A 32 -10.33 15.69 0.56
C GLY A 32 -10.78 14.69 -0.52
N ALA A 33 -9.90 13.83 -1.01
CA ALA A 33 -10.27 12.81 -1.99
C ALA A 33 -10.99 11.62 -1.35
N ARG A 34 -11.93 11.01 -2.09
CA ARG A 34 -12.41 9.67 -1.79
C ARG A 34 -11.37 8.67 -2.23
N VAL A 35 -10.93 7.81 -1.34
CA VAL A 35 -9.85 6.86 -1.59
C VAL A 35 -10.32 5.43 -1.48
N THR A 36 -10.05 4.63 -2.50
CA THR A 36 -10.07 3.17 -2.45
C THR A 36 -8.64 2.67 -2.50
N LEU A 37 -8.27 1.84 -1.54
CA LEU A 37 -6.98 1.15 -1.46
C LEU A 37 -7.16 -0.33 -1.81
N VAL A 38 -6.46 -0.79 -2.84
CA VAL A 38 -6.36 -2.21 -3.18
C VAL A 38 -5.06 -2.74 -2.60
N SER A 39 -5.16 -3.59 -1.59
CA SER A 39 -4.00 -4.03 -0.79
C SER A 39 -4.26 -5.35 -0.09
N ALA A 40 -3.20 -6.11 0.17
CA ALA A 40 -3.24 -7.14 1.19
C ALA A 40 -3.26 -6.47 2.57
N ILE A 41 -4.21 -6.88 3.41
CA ILE A 41 -4.33 -6.37 4.78
C ILE A 41 -4.09 -7.55 5.74
N PRO A 42 -3.01 -7.53 6.52
CA PRO A 42 -2.73 -8.60 7.48
C PRO A 42 -3.78 -8.65 8.59
N HIS A 43 -4.00 -9.85 9.12
CA HIS A 43 -4.82 -10.00 10.31
C HIS A 43 -4.27 -9.16 11.46
N GLY A 44 -5.14 -8.42 12.14
CA GLY A 44 -4.74 -7.54 13.24
C GLY A 44 -4.07 -6.23 12.82
N TYR A 45 -4.07 -5.91 11.52
CA TYR A 45 -3.60 -4.59 11.07
C TYR A 45 -4.44 -3.48 11.72
N PRO A 46 -3.82 -2.40 12.26
CA PRO A 46 -4.56 -1.37 12.98
C PRO A 46 -5.62 -0.69 12.11
N ALA A 47 -6.88 -0.76 12.55
CA ALA A 47 -8.00 -0.19 11.79
C ALA A 47 -7.91 1.33 11.66
N ASP A 48 -7.41 2.03 12.68
CA ASP A 48 -7.22 3.47 12.69
C ASP A 48 -6.20 3.96 11.65
N ALA A 49 -5.24 3.10 11.27
CA ALA A 49 -4.32 3.40 10.18
C ALA A 49 -5.04 3.57 8.83
N LEU A 50 -6.22 2.98 8.68
CA LEU A 50 -7.04 2.98 7.46
C LEU A 50 -8.26 3.90 7.55
N ASP A 51 -8.34 4.77 8.54
CA ASP A 51 -9.45 5.69 8.71
C ASP A 51 -9.68 6.55 7.46
N GLY A 52 -10.95 6.62 7.02
CA GLY A 52 -11.34 7.36 5.83
C GLY A 52 -10.97 6.69 4.49
N ILE A 53 -10.40 5.50 4.50
CA ILE A 53 -9.99 4.74 3.32
C ILE A 53 -10.93 3.56 3.11
N SER A 54 -11.53 3.43 1.92
CA SER A 54 -12.24 2.21 1.52
C SER A 54 -11.24 1.17 1.06
N VAL A 55 -11.27 -0.03 1.64
CA VAL A 55 -10.29 -1.08 1.34
C VAL A 55 -10.93 -2.18 0.49
N THR A 56 -10.27 -2.52 -0.60
CA THR A 56 -10.46 -3.76 -1.34
C THR A 56 -9.30 -4.70 -0.99
N ALA A 57 -9.56 -5.63 -0.07
CA ALA A 57 -8.54 -6.57 0.38
C ALA A 57 -8.23 -7.61 -0.69
N THR A 58 -6.93 -7.86 -0.92
CA THR A 58 -6.48 -8.89 -1.85
C THR A 58 -6.39 -10.26 -1.16
N PRO A 59 -6.47 -11.38 -1.92
CA PRO A 59 -6.24 -12.69 -1.37
C PRO A 59 -4.84 -12.83 -0.74
N GLY A 60 -4.71 -13.72 0.23
CA GLY A 60 -3.45 -14.01 0.91
C GLY A 60 -3.19 -13.17 2.15
N GLY A 61 -3.58 -11.90 2.16
CA GLY A 61 -3.56 -11.05 3.36
C GLY A 61 -2.17 -10.83 3.99
N GLN A 62 -1.09 -10.94 3.22
CA GLN A 62 0.27 -10.79 3.74
C GLN A 62 0.86 -9.45 3.32
N ALA A 63 1.23 -8.61 4.27
CA ALA A 63 1.96 -7.37 4.03
C ALA A 63 3.47 -7.62 3.88
N ALA A 64 4.16 -6.73 3.20
CA ALA A 64 5.61 -6.67 3.27
C ALA A 64 6.05 -6.24 4.67
N ARG A 65 7.11 -6.84 5.19
CA ARG A 65 7.69 -6.51 6.50
C ARG A 65 9.13 -6.06 6.37
N TYR A 66 9.44 -4.95 7.03
CA TYR A 66 10.77 -4.36 7.00
C TYR A 66 11.35 -4.14 8.38
N ALA A 67 12.67 -4.22 8.47
CA ALA A 67 13.45 -3.65 9.55
C ALA A 67 14.24 -2.46 8.99
N ASN A 68 14.04 -1.29 9.59
CA ASN A 68 14.77 -0.08 9.27
C ASN A 68 15.77 0.21 10.38
N THR A 69 17.02 0.44 10.00
CA THR A 69 18.07 0.88 10.90
C THR A 69 18.69 2.18 10.39
N TYR A 70 19.14 3.01 11.30
CA TYR A 70 19.77 4.30 10.98
C TYR A 70 21.14 4.34 11.65
N ASP A 71 22.16 4.80 10.92
CA ASP A 71 23.47 5.07 11.49
C ASP A 71 23.52 6.46 12.17
N ASP A 72 24.64 6.78 12.79
CA ASP A 72 24.84 8.06 13.49
C ASP A 72 24.76 9.28 12.55
N ALA A 73 24.95 9.09 11.26
CA ALA A 73 24.81 10.12 10.23
C ALA A 73 23.38 10.22 9.66
N GLY A 74 22.45 9.36 10.13
CA GLY A 74 21.07 9.33 9.69
C GLY A 74 20.80 8.55 8.39
N HIS A 75 21.78 7.80 7.88
CA HIS A 75 21.56 6.93 6.72
C HIS A 75 20.72 5.73 7.11
N ARG A 76 19.67 5.49 6.32
CA ARG A 76 18.76 4.37 6.51
C ARG A 76 19.25 3.12 5.78
N THR A 77 19.32 2.01 6.50
CA THR A 77 19.38 0.67 5.92
C THR A 77 18.04 -0.02 6.12
N GLN A 78 17.45 -0.50 5.03
CA GLN A 78 16.17 -1.20 5.06
C GLN A 78 16.37 -2.67 4.68
N LEU A 79 15.92 -3.57 5.54
CA LEU A 79 15.96 -5.00 5.30
C LEU A 79 14.53 -5.51 5.10
N LEU A 80 14.27 -6.17 3.96
CA LEU A 80 13.02 -6.88 3.71
C LEU A 80 13.05 -8.20 4.48
N LEU A 81 12.09 -8.36 5.40
CA LEU A 81 11.95 -9.55 6.24
C LEU A 81 10.89 -10.52 5.70
N GLN A 82 9.90 -9.99 4.99
CA GLN A 82 8.78 -10.74 4.42
C GLN A 82 8.25 -10.00 3.19
N GLU A 83 8.05 -10.74 2.11
CA GLU A 83 7.35 -10.22 0.94
C GLU A 83 5.83 -10.17 1.18
N GLY A 84 5.15 -9.22 0.55
CA GLY A 84 3.70 -9.14 0.57
C GLY A 84 3.05 -10.09 -0.44
N SER A 85 1.76 -10.36 -0.24
CA SER A 85 0.96 -11.14 -1.20
C SER A 85 0.87 -10.41 -2.54
N PRO A 86 0.90 -11.12 -3.68
CA PRO A 86 0.65 -10.52 -4.98
C PRO A 86 -0.72 -9.87 -5.05
N ILE A 87 -0.83 -8.76 -5.76
CA ILE A 87 -2.09 -8.08 -6.05
C ILE A 87 -2.55 -8.49 -7.45
N PRO A 88 -3.69 -9.22 -7.57
CA PRO A 88 -4.22 -9.56 -8.88
C PRO A 88 -4.57 -8.31 -9.69
N LEU A 89 -4.04 -8.20 -10.90
CA LEU A 89 -4.25 -7.02 -11.75
C LEU A 89 -5.74 -6.81 -12.09
N GLY A 90 -6.52 -7.89 -12.13
CA GLY A 90 -7.97 -7.83 -12.30
C GLY A 90 -8.71 -7.08 -11.20
N LEU A 91 -8.27 -7.21 -9.93
CA LEU A 91 -8.83 -6.44 -8.81
C LEU A 91 -8.52 -4.94 -8.95
N VAL A 92 -7.30 -4.62 -9.39
CA VAL A 92 -6.92 -3.22 -9.65
C VAL A 92 -7.77 -2.67 -10.80
N GLN A 93 -7.96 -3.42 -11.87
CA GLN A 93 -8.80 -3.04 -13.00
C GLN A 93 -10.26 -2.80 -12.59
N ASP A 94 -10.83 -3.70 -11.80
CA ASP A 94 -12.22 -3.57 -11.33
C ASP A 94 -12.39 -2.33 -10.43
N ALA A 95 -11.45 -2.07 -9.56
CA ALA A 95 -11.47 -0.88 -8.70
C ALA A 95 -11.24 0.44 -9.47
N CYS A 96 -10.67 0.38 -10.67
CA CYS A 96 -10.47 1.55 -11.53
C CYS A 96 -11.75 2.08 -12.18
N ARG A 97 -12.84 1.30 -12.23
CA ARG A 97 -14.05 1.64 -13.02
C ARG A 97 -14.63 3.01 -12.69
N ASP A 98 -14.63 3.36 -11.40
CA ASP A 98 -15.19 4.62 -10.90
C ASP A 98 -14.10 5.57 -10.39
N ALA A 99 -12.85 5.35 -10.76
CA ALA A 99 -11.73 6.15 -10.30
C ALA A 99 -11.34 7.23 -11.32
N ASP A 100 -11.07 8.44 -10.84
CA ASP A 100 -10.55 9.55 -11.65
C ASP A 100 -9.03 9.43 -11.85
N ALA A 101 -8.33 8.83 -10.88
CA ALA A 101 -6.89 8.66 -10.88
C ALA A 101 -6.47 7.34 -10.23
N LEU A 102 -5.33 6.82 -10.67
CA LEU A 102 -4.69 5.62 -10.13
C LEU A 102 -3.27 5.95 -9.68
N PHE A 103 -2.97 5.69 -8.41
CA PHE A 103 -1.62 5.65 -7.88
C PHE A 103 -1.16 4.20 -7.73
N LEU A 104 -0.08 3.85 -8.40
CA LEU A 104 0.62 2.58 -8.19
C LEU A 104 1.73 2.82 -7.16
N ALA A 105 1.54 2.27 -5.99
CA ALA A 105 2.42 2.50 -4.84
C ALA A 105 2.87 1.15 -4.21
N PRO A 106 3.61 0.32 -4.97
CA PRO A 106 4.04 -0.98 -4.48
C PRO A 106 5.06 -0.86 -3.35
N ALA A 107 4.97 -1.76 -2.39
CA ALA A 107 5.97 -1.93 -1.35
C ALA A 107 7.14 -2.76 -1.87
N TYR A 108 6.86 -3.91 -2.50
CA TYR A 108 7.88 -4.79 -3.09
C TYR A 108 7.25 -5.85 -3.99
N HIS A 109 7.41 -5.69 -5.30
CA HIS A 109 7.11 -6.66 -6.37
C HIS A 109 5.68 -7.24 -6.40
N GLU A 110 4.74 -6.73 -5.61
CA GLU A 110 3.37 -7.24 -5.56
C GLU A 110 2.49 -6.86 -6.75
N LEU A 111 2.88 -5.84 -7.50
CA LEU A 111 2.20 -5.41 -8.73
C LEU A 111 2.96 -5.89 -9.97
N SER A 112 2.26 -6.53 -10.89
CA SER A 112 2.82 -7.02 -12.15
C SER A 112 2.79 -6.02 -13.30
N GLY A 113 2.18 -4.85 -13.09
CA GLY A 113 2.07 -3.80 -14.12
C GLY A 113 0.91 -2.85 -13.91
N VAL A 114 0.53 -2.18 -14.98
CA VAL A 114 -0.61 -1.26 -15.05
C VAL A 114 -1.83 -2.02 -15.58
N PRO A 115 -3.06 -1.78 -15.04
CA PRO A 115 -4.27 -2.43 -15.57
C PRO A 115 -4.49 -2.02 -17.04
N PRO A 116 -5.15 -2.89 -17.85
CA PRO A 116 -5.33 -2.65 -19.29
C PRO A 116 -6.11 -1.39 -19.63
N LYS A 117 -7.05 -0.99 -18.77
CA LYS A 117 -7.89 0.22 -18.95
C LYS A 117 -7.79 1.09 -17.70
N PRO A 118 -6.66 1.77 -17.50
CA PRO A 118 -6.49 2.64 -16.33
C PRO A 118 -7.34 3.92 -16.48
N PRO A 119 -7.54 4.67 -15.38
CA PRO A 119 -8.02 6.06 -15.46
C PRO A 119 -7.12 6.93 -16.31
N GLY A 120 -7.61 8.12 -16.71
CA GLY A 120 -6.84 9.07 -17.51
C GLY A 120 -5.57 9.60 -16.82
N LEU A 121 -5.53 9.57 -15.48
CA LEU A 121 -4.35 9.92 -14.69
C LEU A 121 -3.80 8.69 -13.97
N VAL A 122 -2.55 8.34 -14.27
CA VAL A 122 -1.80 7.28 -13.59
C VAL A 122 -0.51 7.86 -13.06
N ALA A 123 -0.22 7.62 -11.79
CA ALA A 123 1.03 7.99 -11.14
C ALA A 123 1.66 6.77 -10.46
N VAL A 124 2.99 6.77 -10.37
CA VAL A 124 3.77 5.75 -9.66
C VAL A 124 4.48 6.41 -8.50
N ALA A 125 4.30 5.84 -7.33
CA ALA A 125 4.93 6.32 -6.11
C ALA A 125 6.13 5.45 -5.71
#